data_3103adfe1afb2e0784e6acd398e3cdf8
#
_entry.id   3103adfe1afb2e0784e6acd398e3cdf8
#
_cell.length_a   1.000
_cell.length_b   1.000
_cell.length_c   1.000
_cell.angle_alpha   90.00
_cell.angle_beta   90.00
_cell.angle_gamma   90.00
#
_symmetry.space_group_name_H-M   'P 1'
#
loop_
_entity.id
_entity.type
_entity.pdbx_description
1 polymer ?
#
loop_
_entity_poly.entity_id
_entity_poly.type
_entity_poly.pdbx_seq_one_letter_code
_entity_poly.pdbx_strand_id
1 'polypeptide(L)'
;AGPVRPGPIVLERGKPVEERERSVQRFWKERVLDPQSNVQFGEGGAGTFSDGKLTTGTGDSRIRKVLEELVRAGAPEEILYEAKPHIGTNKLRGWCGPFGSRSSPWGARCGSPPRRRGLS
;
A
#
# COMPACT_ATOMS: atom_id res chain seq x y z
N ALA A 1 24.39 22.79 6.56
CA ALA A 1 23.34 22.05 5.86
C ALA A 1 23.99 20.93 5.04
N GLY A 2 23.74 19.68 5.40
CA GLY A 2 24.20 18.54 4.63
C GLY A 2 23.48 18.42 3.28
N PRO A 3 24.02 17.60 2.32
CA PRO A 3 23.35 17.37 1.05
C PRO A 3 21.95 16.79 1.27
N VAL A 4 20.95 17.41 0.66
CA VAL A 4 19.60 16.88 0.65
C VAL A 4 19.61 15.60 -0.17
N ARG A 5 19.43 14.45 0.49
CA ARG A 5 19.26 13.18 -0.23
C ARG A 5 17.90 13.21 -0.93
N PRO A 6 17.85 12.99 -2.25
CA PRO A 6 16.58 12.88 -2.92
C PRO A 6 15.80 11.69 -2.34
N GLY A 7 14.59 11.94 -1.88
CA GLY A 7 13.70 10.87 -1.42
C GLY A 7 13.23 10.01 -2.59
N PRO A 8 12.87 8.74 -2.35
CA PRO A 8 12.33 7.88 -3.38
C PRO A 8 11.00 8.43 -3.89
N ILE A 9 10.76 8.28 -5.18
CA ILE A 9 9.47 8.60 -5.82
C ILE A 9 8.76 7.27 -6.09
N VAL A 10 7.59 7.10 -5.51
CA VAL A 10 6.74 5.93 -5.74
C VAL A 10 5.60 6.33 -6.67
N LEU A 11 5.47 5.63 -7.79
CA LEU A 11 4.41 5.83 -8.76
C LEU A 11 3.34 4.75 -8.59
N GLU A 12 2.11 5.16 -8.32
CA GLU A 12 0.95 4.28 -8.26
C GLU A 12 -0.06 4.69 -9.32
N ARG A 13 -0.43 3.76 -10.19
CA ARG A 13 -1.38 3.98 -11.28
C ARG A 13 -2.83 3.96 -10.81
N GLY A 14 -3.10 3.17 -9.76
CA GLY A 14 -4.43 3.05 -9.18
C GLY A 14 -4.82 4.25 -8.34
N LYS A 15 -6.00 4.19 -7.79
CA LYS A 15 -6.55 5.26 -6.96
C LYS A 15 -6.01 5.22 -5.53
N PRO A 16 -6.03 6.36 -4.81
CA PRO A 16 -5.82 6.39 -3.36
C PRO A 16 -6.78 5.43 -2.64
N VAL A 17 -6.40 4.97 -1.45
CA VAL A 17 -7.11 3.90 -0.73
C VAL A 17 -8.60 4.19 -0.51
N GLU A 18 -8.96 5.43 -0.21
CA GLU A 18 -10.35 5.84 0.02
C GLU A 18 -11.20 5.76 -1.25
N GLU A 19 -10.65 6.19 -2.38
CA GLU A 19 -11.32 6.10 -3.67
C GLU A 19 -11.34 4.65 -4.19
N ARG A 20 -10.27 3.91 -3.91
CA ARG A 20 -10.18 2.50 -4.22
C ARG A 20 -11.25 1.69 -3.50
N GLU A 21 -11.53 1.99 -2.23
CA GLU A 21 -12.61 1.37 -1.48
C GLU A 21 -13.95 1.54 -2.18
N ARG A 22 -14.26 2.74 -2.68
CA ARG A 22 -15.48 3.01 -3.45
C ARG A 22 -15.52 2.18 -4.74
N SER A 23 -14.40 2.05 -5.45
CA SER A 23 -14.29 1.22 -6.66
C SER A 23 -14.55 -0.24 -6.37
N VAL A 24 -14.03 -0.77 -5.27
CA VAL A 24 -14.24 -2.15 -4.84
C VAL A 24 -15.71 -2.39 -4.44
N GLN A 25 -16.30 -1.48 -3.66
CA GLN A 25 -17.71 -1.58 -3.29
C GLN A 25 -18.64 -1.51 -4.50
N ARG A 26 -18.32 -0.65 -5.45
CA ARG A 26 -19.08 -0.55 -6.71
C ARG A 26 -18.99 -1.85 -7.51
N PHE A 27 -17.84 -2.46 -7.58
CA PHE A 27 -17.70 -3.76 -8.24
C PHE A 27 -18.55 -4.83 -7.57
N TRP A 28 -18.57 -4.90 -6.25
CA TRP A 28 -19.35 -5.91 -5.53
C TRP A 28 -20.87 -5.70 -5.65
N LYS A 29 -21.32 -4.44 -5.64
CA LYS A 29 -22.76 -4.10 -5.71
C LYS A 29 -23.29 -4.06 -7.13
N GLU A 30 -22.55 -3.44 -8.04
CA GLU A 30 -23.03 -3.09 -9.38
C GLU A 30 -22.36 -3.92 -10.49
N ARG A 31 -21.36 -4.75 -10.14
CA ARG A 31 -20.55 -5.53 -11.08
C ARG A 31 -19.77 -4.67 -12.09
N VAL A 32 -19.48 -3.43 -11.74
CA VAL A 32 -18.68 -2.51 -12.56
C VAL A 32 -17.23 -2.57 -12.13
N LEU A 33 -16.38 -3.14 -12.99
CA LEU A 33 -14.94 -3.26 -12.75
C LEU A 33 -14.21 -2.03 -13.26
N ASP A 34 -13.41 -1.40 -12.38
CA ASP A 34 -12.37 -0.46 -12.80
C ASP A 34 -11.05 -1.24 -12.96
N PRO A 35 -10.50 -1.37 -14.17
CA PRO A 35 -9.29 -2.17 -14.39
C PRO A 35 -8.03 -1.58 -13.75
N GLN A 36 -8.06 -0.32 -13.33
CA GLN A 36 -6.93 0.35 -12.70
C GLN A 36 -7.06 0.48 -11.18
N SER A 37 -8.27 0.29 -10.64
CA SER A 37 -8.54 0.44 -9.21
C SER A 37 -9.59 -0.57 -8.76
N ASN A 38 -9.15 -1.65 -8.14
CA ASN A 38 -10.01 -2.77 -7.76
C ASN A 38 -9.39 -3.55 -6.58
N VAL A 39 -9.84 -4.77 -6.34
CA VAL A 39 -9.32 -5.63 -5.26
C VAL A 39 -7.82 -5.93 -5.40
N GLN A 40 -7.29 -5.93 -6.62
CA GLN A 40 -5.87 -6.24 -6.88
C GLN A 40 -5.01 -4.99 -7.03
N PHE A 41 -5.52 -3.94 -7.67
CA PHE A 41 -4.75 -2.76 -8.08
C PHE A 41 -5.20 -1.51 -7.35
N GLY A 42 -4.24 -0.68 -7.02
CA GLY A 42 -4.38 0.59 -6.33
C GLY A 42 -3.50 0.67 -5.09
N GLU A 43 -3.52 1.81 -4.42
CA GLU A 43 -2.73 2.07 -3.23
C GLU A 43 -2.93 0.98 -2.16
N GLY A 44 -1.82 0.49 -1.60
CA GLY A 44 -1.81 -0.58 -0.61
C GLY A 44 -1.74 -2.00 -1.20
N GLY A 45 -1.91 -2.16 -2.52
CA GLY A 45 -1.79 -3.44 -3.20
C GLY A 45 -2.93 -4.43 -2.90
N ALA A 46 -2.75 -5.69 -3.30
CA ALA A 46 -3.78 -6.72 -3.18
C ALA A 46 -4.14 -7.10 -1.73
N GLY A 47 -3.20 -6.93 -0.79
CA GLY A 47 -3.42 -7.24 0.63
C GLY A 47 -4.48 -6.36 1.30
N THR A 48 -4.70 -5.15 0.80
CA THR A 48 -5.59 -4.17 1.43
C THR A 48 -7.07 -4.60 1.47
N PHE A 49 -7.51 -5.36 0.48
CA PHE A 49 -8.90 -5.84 0.38
C PHE A 49 -9.00 -7.37 0.38
N SER A 50 -7.95 -8.05 0.87
CA SER A 50 -7.93 -9.48 1.11
C SER A 50 -7.77 -9.77 2.61
N ASP A 51 -7.07 -10.82 2.99
CA ASP A 51 -6.87 -11.20 4.40
C ASP A 51 -5.67 -10.53 5.09
N GLY A 52 -4.94 -9.67 4.40
CA GLY A 52 -3.83 -8.90 4.97
C GLY A 52 -2.63 -9.74 5.40
N LYS A 53 -2.42 -10.90 4.78
CA LYS A 53 -1.27 -11.76 5.08
C LYS A 53 0.05 -11.09 4.72
N LEU A 54 1.01 -11.20 5.63
CA LEU A 54 2.39 -10.80 5.43
C LEU A 54 3.24 -12.07 5.24
N THR A 55 3.28 -12.57 4.02
CA THR A 55 4.08 -13.75 3.68
C THR A 55 5.08 -13.41 2.58
N THR A 56 6.23 -14.06 2.64
CA THR A 56 7.28 -13.94 1.63
C THR A 56 7.85 -15.31 1.33
N GLY A 57 8.25 -15.53 0.08
CA GLY A 57 8.92 -16.76 -0.37
C GLY A 57 10.45 -16.77 -0.20
N THR A 58 11.00 -15.73 0.43
CA THR A 58 12.44 -15.60 0.65
C THR A 58 12.80 -15.66 2.13
N GLY A 59 14.01 -16.16 2.45
CA GLY A 59 14.59 -16.15 3.79
C GLY A 59 15.54 -14.97 4.06
N ASP A 60 15.38 -13.86 3.36
CA ASP A 60 16.26 -12.70 3.46
C ASP A 60 16.23 -12.06 4.86
N SER A 61 17.40 -11.76 5.43
CA SER A 61 17.53 -11.12 6.75
C SER A 61 16.89 -9.73 6.84
N ARG A 62 16.71 -9.04 5.70
CA ARG A 62 16.06 -7.73 5.62
C ARG A 62 14.55 -7.76 5.87
N ILE A 63 13.94 -8.94 5.87
CA ILE A 63 12.50 -9.11 6.21
C ILE A 63 12.21 -8.52 7.58
N ARG A 64 13.07 -8.78 8.56
CA ARG A 64 12.88 -8.24 9.91
C ARG A 64 12.83 -6.71 9.91
N LYS A 65 13.69 -6.06 9.15
CA LYS A 65 13.69 -4.60 9.00
C LYS A 65 12.35 -4.09 8.47
N VAL A 66 11.78 -4.76 7.46
CA VAL A 66 10.47 -4.41 6.91
C VAL A 66 9.36 -4.52 7.97
N LEU A 67 9.35 -5.63 8.71
CA LEU A 67 8.36 -5.83 9.77
C LEU A 67 8.47 -4.78 10.88
N GLU A 68 9.69 -4.43 11.28
CA GLU A 68 9.94 -3.36 12.27
C GLU A 68 9.42 -2.00 11.80
N GLU A 69 9.60 -1.67 10.52
CA GLU A 69 9.06 -0.43 9.96
C GLU A 69 7.52 -0.45 9.91
N LEU A 70 6.91 -1.60 9.65
CA LEU A 70 5.46 -1.74 9.72
C LEU A 70 4.94 -1.53 11.16
N VAL A 71 5.63 -2.08 12.17
CA VAL A 71 5.29 -1.85 13.59
C VAL A 71 5.43 -0.37 13.95
N ARG A 72 6.49 0.30 13.51
CA ARG A 72 6.64 1.76 13.70
C ARG A 72 5.50 2.55 13.07
N ALA A 73 4.95 2.05 11.98
CA ALA A 73 3.79 2.63 11.31
C ALA A 73 2.44 2.27 11.96
N GLY A 74 2.44 1.49 13.04
CA GLY A 74 1.25 1.13 13.81
C GLY A 74 0.77 -0.31 13.66
N ALA A 75 1.57 -1.20 13.05
CA ALA A 75 1.27 -2.63 13.02
C ALA A 75 1.35 -3.24 14.43
N PRO A 76 0.60 -4.31 14.70
CA PRO A 76 0.76 -5.07 15.92
C PRO A 76 2.18 -5.64 16.04
N GLU A 77 2.78 -5.57 17.22
CA GLU A 77 4.13 -6.10 17.46
C GLU A 77 4.23 -7.62 17.22
N GLU A 78 3.11 -8.32 17.31
CA GLU A 78 3.01 -9.76 17.09
C GLU A 78 3.54 -10.19 15.72
N ILE A 79 3.49 -9.32 14.73
CA ILE A 79 4.03 -9.61 13.38
C ILE A 79 5.53 -9.88 13.37
N LEU A 80 6.26 -9.43 14.41
CA LEU A 80 7.71 -9.63 14.52
C LEU A 80 8.09 -11.07 14.88
N TYR A 81 7.20 -11.82 15.49
CA TYR A 81 7.49 -13.15 16.03
C TYR A 81 6.46 -14.23 15.67
N GLU A 82 5.35 -13.89 15.05
CA GLU A 82 4.41 -14.89 14.53
C GLU A 82 4.96 -15.57 13.27
N ALA A 83 4.74 -16.88 13.14
CA ALA A 83 5.19 -17.65 11.98
C ALA A 83 4.44 -17.29 10.69
N LYS A 84 3.20 -16.82 10.80
CA LYS A 84 2.36 -16.39 9.68
C LYS A 84 1.68 -15.06 10.05
N PRO A 85 2.43 -13.95 10.09
CA PRO A 85 1.87 -12.69 10.48
C PRO A 85 0.84 -12.22 9.46
N HIS A 86 -0.25 -11.64 9.94
CA HIS A 86 -1.19 -10.93 9.09
C HIS A 86 -1.65 -9.65 9.76
N ILE A 87 -1.90 -8.65 8.93
CA ILE A 87 -2.47 -7.39 9.36
C ILE A 87 -3.90 -7.38 8.86
N GLY A 88 -4.88 -7.18 9.75
CA GLY A 88 -6.28 -7.11 9.36
C GLY A 88 -6.52 -6.02 8.30
N THR A 89 -7.42 -6.27 7.36
CA THR A 89 -7.72 -5.35 6.25
C THR A 89 -8.10 -3.94 6.69
N ASN A 90 -8.80 -3.80 7.82
CA ASN A 90 -9.17 -2.51 8.39
C ASN A 90 -7.94 -1.69 8.83
N LYS A 91 -6.94 -2.35 9.40
CA LYS A 91 -5.68 -1.71 9.80
C LYS A 91 -4.83 -1.31 8.59
N LEU A 92 -4.76 -2.17 7.57
CA LEU A 92 -4.06 -1.86 6.32
C LEU A 92 -4.62 -0.61 5.65
N ARG A 93 -5.93 -0.46 5.58
CA ARG A 93 -6.58 0.74 5.02
C ARG A 93 -6.20 2.01 5.80
N GLY A 94 -6.18 1.94 7.12
CA GLY A 94 -5.77 3.04 7.97
C GLY A 94 -4.31 3.47 7.78
N TRP A 95 -3.44 2.58 7.31
CA TRP A 95 -2.04 2.89 7.08
C TRP A 95 -1.74 3.42 5.70
N CYS A 96 -2.44 2.96 4.68
CA CYS A 96 -2.26 3.46 3.33
C CYS A 96 -2.47 4.97 3.26
N GLY A 97 -3.45 5.51 3.98
CA GLY A 97 -3.72 6.94 4.05
C GLY A 97 -2.51 7.77 4.51
N PRO A 98 -1.87 7.49 5.68
CA PRO A 98 -0.66 8.18 6.12
C PRO A 98 0.55 7.96 5.23
N PHE A 99 0.71 6.79 4.62
CA PHE A 99 1.80 6.51 3.68
C PHE A 99 1.60 7.16 2.31
N GLY A 100 0.36 7.28 1.87
CA GLY A 100 0.01 7.95 0.61
C GLY A 100 -0.03 9.47 0.72
N SER A 101 -0.22 10.01 1.91
CA SER A 101 -0.23 11.46 2.12
C SER A 101 1.19 12.02 2.26
N ARG A 102 1.32 13.30 1.93
CA ARG A 102 2.56 14.09 1.73
C ARG A 102 3.63 14.04 2.84
N SER A 103 3.42 13.30 3.90
CA SER A 103 4.30 13.23 5.07
C SER A 103 4.73 11.80 5.40
N SER A 104 5.10 11.03 4.38
CA SER A 104 5.80 9.78 4.63
C SER A 104 7.02 10.05 5.51
N PRO A 105 7.19 9.35 6.64
CA PRO A 105 8.35 9.53 7.52
C PRO A 105 9.69 9.26 6.82
N TRP A 106 9.66 8.70 5.62
CA TRP A 106 10.86 8.43 4.81
C TRP A 106 11.07 9.43 3.67
N GLY A 107 10.28 10.51 3.60
CA GLY A 107 10.37 11.49 2.54
C GLY A 107 9.95 10.96 1.17
N ALA A 108 9.25 9.85 1.10
CA ALA A 108 8.72 9.32 -0.15
C ALA A 108 7.56 10.20 -0.65
N ARG A 109 7.57 10.49 -1.95
CA ARG A 109 6.47 11.18 -2.63
C ARG A 109 5.67 10.16 -3.43
N CYS A 110 4.38 10.09 -3.18
CA CYS A 110 3.46 9.32 -4.01
C CYS A 110 2.82 10.25 -5.05
N GLY A 111 2.87 9.86 -6.29
CA GLY A 111 2.26 10.60 -7.39
C GLY A 111 1.64 9.66 -8.42
N SER A 112 0.52 10.06 -8.99
CA SER A 112 -0.04 9.34 -10.15
C SER A 112 0.76 9.72 -11.40
N PRO A 113 1.17 8.74 -12.23
CA PRO A 113 1.83 9.05 -13.49
C PRO A 113 0.88 9.84 -14.38
N PRO A 114 1.40 10.77 -15.22
CA PRO A 114 0.58 11.47 -16.17
C PRO A 114 -0.12 10.47 -17.08
N ARG A 115 -1.42 10.63 -17.25
CA ARG A 115 -2.17 9.80 -18.20
C ARG A 115 -1.57 10.02 -19.58
N ARG A 116 -0.97 8.98 -20.14
CA ARG A 116 -0.68 9.00 -21.57
C ARG A 116 -2.03 9.12 -22.27
N ARG A 117 -2.27 10.23 -22.94
CA ARG A 117 -3.33 10.30 -23.93
C ARG A 117 -3.00 9.22 -24.94
N GLY A 118 -3.89 8.23 -25.09
CA GLY A 118 -3.70 7.20 -26.08
C GLY A 118 -3.51 7.84 -27.44
N LEU A 119 -2.43 7.48 -28.10
CA LEU A 119 -2.33 7.66 -29.54
C LEU A 119 -3.36 6.69 -30.12
N SER A 120 -4.44 7.25 -30.57
CA SER A 120 -5.38 6.53 -31.44
C SER A 120 -4.70 6.22 -32.77
#